data_51bbced710483c2ca2747cdf706d0262
#
_entry.id   51bbced710483c2ca2747cdf706d0262
#
_cell.length_a   1.000
_cell.length_b   1.000
_cell.length_c   1.000
_cell.angle_alpha   90.00
_cell.angle_beta   90.00
_cell.angle_gamma   90.00
#
_symmetry.space_group_name_H-M   'P 1'
#
loop_
_entity.id
_entity.type
_entity.pdbx_description
1 polymer ?
#
loop_
_entity_poly.entity_id
_entity_poly.type
_entity_poly.pdbx_seq_one_letter_code
_entity_poly.pdbx_strand_id
1 'polypeptide(L)'
;GKIKFLPYFDFNLDLSLNSINFTKLYNYFLTLDEKKQKNIFKINKKINGKLSLSSNKIYSNYNLVKSLESRIRFNNGSILIEQFLISFGKLGAADILGTINNDKKFTNFKYESNIFVDNQKKFISKFGIYNKQNIPSSLFISGHFDLQNIRSSFYEISDNEKLGNEDVNFIEEEFNDLMLTDGYENLFRFPKFVEFVKSITSEI
;
A
#
# COMPACT_ATOMS: atom_id res chain seq x y z
N GLY A 1 16.96 -16.35 -12.17
CA GLY A 1 17.41 -14.96 -11.98
C GLY A 1 18.88 -14.78 -12.36
N LYS A 2 19.30 -13.53 -12.54
CA LYS A 2 20.68 -13.16 -12.83
C LYS A 2 21.14 -12.15 -11.80
N ILE A 3 22.39 -12.25 -11.34
CA ILE A 3 23.00 -11.35 -10.39
C ILE A 3 24.40 -10.96 -10.89
N LYS A 4 24.74 -9.67 -10.87
CA LYS A 4 26.06 -9.10 -11.16
C LYS A 4 26.52 -8.26 -9.98
N PHE A 5 27.79 -8.33 -9.63
CA PHE A 5 28.34 -7.62 -8.47
C PHE A 5 29.18 -6.38 -8.81
N LEU A 6 29.68 -6.26 -10.03
CA LEU A 6 30.59 -5.17 -10.45
C LEU A 6 30.11 -4.55 -11.76
N PRO A 7 30.25 -3.22 -11.92
CA PRO A 7 30.69 -2.22 -10.93
C PRO A 7 29.61 -1.85 -9.89
N TYR A 8 28.34 -2.25 -10.14
CA TYR A 8 27.19 -2.08 -9.26
C TYR A 8 26.54 -3.43 -9.02
N PHE A 9 25.84 -3.55 -7.90
CA PHE A 9 24.99 -4.71 -7.67
C PHE A 9 23.76 -4.61 -8.57
N ASP A 10 23.67 -5.50 -9.54
CA ASP A 10 22.56 -5.57 -10.51
C ASP A 10 21.94 -6.97 -10.47
N PHE A 11 20.60 -7.02 -10.41
CA PHE A 11 19.89 -8.27 -10.34
C PHE A 11 18.61 -8.27 -11.18
N ASN A 12 18.20 -9.45 -11.60
CA ASN A 12 16.89 -9.71 -12.17
C ASN A 12 16.36 -11.01 -11.55
N LEU A 13 15.37 -10.86 -10.67
CA LEU A 13 14.81 -11.93 -9.84
C LEU A 13 13.32 -12.08 -10.09
N ASP A 14 12.90 -13.30 -10.34
CA ASP A 14 11.51 -13.72 -10.41
C ASP A 14 11.27 -14.72 -9.28
N LEU A 15 10.44 -14.35 -8.33
CA LEU A 15 10.11 -15.12 -7.14
C LEU A 15 8.63 -15.48 -7.15
N SER A 16 8.33 -16.76 -7.25
CA SER A 16 6.98 -17.27 -7.07
C SER A 16 6.93 -18.06 -5.76
N LEU A 17 6.20 -17.53 -4.79
CA LEU A 17 6.08 -18.10 -3.46
C LEU A 17 4.73 -18.80 -3.30
N ASN A 18 4.74 -20.01 -2.74
CA ASN A 18 3.51 -20.73 -2.44
C ASN A 18 2.63 -19.96 -1.47
N SER A 19 3.26 -19.28 -0.51
CA SER A 19 2.54 -18.43 0.44
C SER A 19 3.46 -17.39 1.09
N ILE A 20 2.85 -16.28 1.54
CA ILE A 20 3.51 -15.27 2.36
C ILE A 20 2.73 -15.13 3.67
N ASN A 21 3.43 -15.07 4.78
CA ASN A 21 2.83 -14.81 6.08
C ASN A 21 3.07 -13.34 6.48
N PHE A 22 2.11 -12.48 6.19
CA PHE A 22 2.19 -11.06 6.52
C PHE A 22 2.23 -10.81 8.02
N THR A 23 1.56 -11.61 8.83
CA THR A 23 1.62 -11.48 10.28
C THR A 23 3.05 -11.67 10.80
N LYS A 24 3.77 -12.69 10.28
CA LYS A 24 5.17 -12.91 10.66
C LYS A 24 6.08 -11.79 10.17
N LEU A 25 5.90 -11.32 8.93
CA LEU A 25 6.69 -10.20 8.39
C LEU A 25 6.47 -8.93 9.20
N TYR A 26 5.23 -8.64 9.53
CA TYR A 26 4.86 -7.49 10.34
C TYR A 26 5.45 -7.59 11.76
N ASN A 27 5.30 -8.73 12.43
CA ASN A 27 5.90 -8.92 13.75
C ASN A 27 7.42 -8.78 13.71
N TYR A 28 8.08 -9.28 12.65
CA TYR A 28 9.51 -9.06 12.46
C TYR A 28 9.83 -7.57 12.28
N PHE A 29 9.07 -6.84 11.48
CA PHE A 29 9.23 -5.40 11.31
C PHE A 29 9.14 -4.65 12.65
N LEU A 30 8.22 -5.02 13.53
CA LEU A 30 8.08 -4.44 14.87
C LEU A 30 9.27 -4.72 15.80
N THR A 31 10.04 -5.79 15.56
CA THR A 31 11.26 -6.06 16.32
C THR A 31 12.46 -5.16 15.95
N LEU A 32 12.36 -4.46 14.82
CA LEU A 32 13.39 -3.54 14.39
C LEU A 32 13.34 -2.26 15.22
N ASP A 33 14.50 -1.70 15.52
CA ASP A 33 14.58 -0.39 16.15
C ASP A 33 14.02 0.70 15.20
N GLU A 34 13.55 1.81 15.76
CA GLU A 34 12.91 2.91 15.02
C GLU A 34 13.78 3.41 13.85
N LYS A 35 15.10 3.47 14.04
CA LYS A 35 16.04 3.88 12.99
C LYS A 35 16.05 2.90 11.82
N LYS A 36 15.98 1.60 12.08
CA LYS A 36 15.91 0.58 11.03
C LYS A 36 14.57 0.61 10.33
N GLN A 37 13.45 0.75 11.07
CA GLN A 37 12.12 0.91 10.49
C GLN A 37 12.07 2.08 9.53
N LYS A 38 12.53 3.27 9.94
CA LYS A 38 12.56 4.48 9.08
C LYS A 38 13.50 4.37 7.88
N ASN A 39 14.50 3.50 7.94
CA ASN A 39 15.49 3.33 6.87
C ASN A 39 15.22 2.12 5.97
N ILE A 40 14.18 1.33 6.20
CA ILE A 40 13.91 0.10 5.43
C ILE A 40 13.73 0.38 3.92
N PHE A 41 13.25 1.56 3.56
CA PHE A 41 13.06 1.99 2.18
C PHE A 41 14.26 2.78 1.61
N LYS A 42 15.33 2.98 2.40
CA LYS A 42 16.54 3.64 1.93
C LYS A 42 17.44 2.64 1.21
N ILE A 43 17.38 2.67 -0.10
CA ILE A 43 18.18 1.78 -0.95
C ILE A 43 19.49 2.44 -1.33
N ASN A 44 20.57 1.68 -1.29
CA ASN A 44 21.88 2.13 -1.72
C ASN A 44 21.85 2.47 -3.23
N LYS A 45 22.41 3.62 -3.62
CA LYS A 45 22.47 4.07 -5.02
C LYS A 45 23.22 3.12 -5.96
N LYS A 46 24.01 2.20 -5.40
CA LYS A 46 24.73 1.17 -6.17
C LYS A 46 23.91 -0.11 -6.40
N ILE A 47 22.67 -0.15 -5.92
CA ILE A 47 21.77 -1.28 -6.13
C ILE A 47 20.83 -0.95 -7.28
N ASN A 48 20.89 -1.77 -8.33
CA ASN A 48 20.00 -1.72 -9.47
C ASN A 48 19.39 -3.10 -9.68
N GLY A 49 18.27 -3.17 -10.36
CA GLY A 49 17.70 -4.46 -10.71
C GLY A 49 16.19 -4.48 -10.81
N LYS A 50 15.68 -5.66 -11.11
CA LYS A 50 14.25 -5.93 -11.20
C LYS A 50 13.90 -7.10 -10.28
N LEU A 51 12.77 -6.95 -9.60
CA LEU A 51 12.17 -7.97 -8.76
C LEU A 51 10.72 -8.16 -9.18
N SER A 52 10.39 -9.35 -9.67
CA SER A 52 9.01 -9.82 -9.78
C SER A 52 8.74 -10.75 -8.61
N LEU A 53 7.68 -10.50 -7.88
CA LEU A 53 7.26 -11.32 -6.75
C LEU A 53 5.78 -11.65 -6.90
N SER A 54 5.44 -12.93 -6.82
CA SER A 54 4.06 -13.39 -6.79
C SER A 54 3.80 -14.35 -5.65
N SER A 55 2.59 -14.33 -5.11
CA SER A 55 2.11 -15.33 -4.15
C SER A 55 0.62 -15.53 -4.27
N ASN A 56 0.21 -16.77 -4.42
CA ASN A 56 -1.20 -17.14 -4.55
C ASN A 56 -1.93 -17.27 -3.20
N LYS A 57 -1.18 -17.16 -2.09
CA LYS A 57 -1.75 -17.30 -0.76
C LYS A 57 -1.05 -16.39 0.24
N ILE A 58 -1.85 -15.52 0.85
CA ILE A 58 -1.39 -14.61 1.89
C ILE A 58 -2.04 -14.98 3.21
N TYR A 59 -1.22 -15.22 4.22
CA TYR A 59 -1.69 -15.39 5.60
C TYR A 59 -1.60 -14.06 6.33
N SER A 60 -2.72 -13.59 6.84
CA SER A 60 -2.81 -12.42 7.71
C SER A 60 -3.90 -12.64 8.77
N ASN A 61 -3.82 -11.94 9.88
CA ASN A 61 -4.79 -12.08 10.98
C ASN A 61 -6.24 -11.83 10.53
N TYR A 62 -6.46 -11.01 9.51
CA TYR A 62 -7.80 -10.61 9.07
C TYR A 62 -8.24 -11.24 7.76
N ASN A 63 -7.35 -12.02 7.15
CA ASN A 63 -7.62 -12.78 5.93
C ASN A 63 -8.28 -11.93 4.80
N LEU A 64 -7.91 -10.64 4.73
CA LEU A 64 -8.40 -9.72 3.71
C LEU A 64 -7.67 -9.96 2.38
N VAL A 65 -6.34 -9.91 2.39
CA VAL A 65 -5.50 -10.15 1.22
C VAL A 65 -5.41 -11.64 0.94
N LYS A 66 -5.66 -12.04 -0.30
CA LYS A 66 -5.63 -13.44 -0.75
C LYS A 66 -4.39 -13.78 -1.54
N SER A 67 -4.02 -12.91 -2.47
CA SER A 67 -2.82 -13.05 -3.29
C SER A 67 -2.21 -11.68 -3.57
N LEU A 68 -0.96 -11.69 -4.00
CA LEU A 68 -0.30 -10.49 -4.51
C LEU A 68 0.61 -10.83 -5.68
N GLU A 69 0.77 -9.84 -6.56
CA GLU A 69 1.77 -9.83 -7.62
C GLU A 69 2.44 -8.45 -7.63
N SER A 70 3.75 -8.43 -7.76
CA SER A 70 4.47 -7.16 -7.84
C SER A 70 5.61 -7.21 -8.85
N ARG A 71 5.85 -6.07 -9.49
CA ARG A 71 7.01 -5.79 -10.33
C ARG A 71 7.65 -4.50 -9.84
N ILE A 72 8.87 -4.63 -9.36
CA ILE A 72 9.60 -3.55 -8.72
C ILE A 72 10.94 -3.40 -9.42
N ARG A 73 11.30 -2.15 -9.72
CA ARG A 73 12.61 -1.81 -10.28
C ARG A 73 13.37 -0.93 -9.29
N PHE A 74 14.60 -1.30 -9.05
CA PHE A 74 15.58 -0.54 -8.27
C PHE A 74 16.49 0.19 -9.23
N ASN A 75 16.63 1.48 -9.06
CA ASN A 75 17.46 2.32 -9.92
C ASN A 75 18.09 3.48 -9.14
N ASN A 76 19.39 3.44 -8.94
CA ASN A 76 20.19 4.53 -8.35
C ASN A 76 19.61 5.08 -7.02
N GLY A 77 19.13 4.19 -6.15
CA GLY A 77 18.56 4.52 -4.85
C GLY A 77 17.08 4.85 -4.86
N SER A 78 16.42 4.85 -6.02
CA SER A 78 14.97 4.94 -6.14
C SER A 78 14.36 3.56 -6.35
N ILE A 79 13.12 3.39 -5.93
CA ILE A 79 12.32 2.19 -6.16
C ILE A 79 11.14 2.60 -7.03
N LEU A 80 11.02 2.01 -8.22
CA LEU A 80 9.85 2.14 -9.07
C LEU A 80 8.98 0.90 -8.90
N ILE A 81 7.76 1.10 -8.42
CA ILE A 81 6.72 0.08 -8.37
C ILE A 81 5.98 0.13 -9.71
N GLU A 82 6.37 -0.76 -10.63
CA GLU A 82 5.77 -0.85 -11.96
C GLU A 82 4.38 -1.49 -11.90
N GLN A 83 4.15 -2.32 -10.88
CA GLN A 83 2.86 -2.93 -10.55
C GLN A 83 2.91 -3.48 -9.14
N PHE A 84 1.85 -3.30 -8.37
CA PHE A 84 1.61 -3.98 -7.11
C PHE A 84 0.12 -4.32 -7.01
N LEU A 85 -0.23 -5.50 -7.50
CA LEU A 85 -1.61 -6.00 -7.54
C LEU A 85 -1.90 -6.82 -6.29
N ILE A 86 -2.94 -6.44 -5.58
CA ILE A 86 -3.43 -7.12 -4.37
C ILE A 86 -4.83 -7.65 -4.67
N SER A 87 -5.05 -8.94 -4.48
CA SER A 87 -6.39 -9.53 -4.58
C SER A 87 -7.01 -9.67 -3.19
N PHE A 88 -8.24 -9.21 -3.07
CA PHE A 88 -9.11 -9.43 -1.91
C PHE A 88 -10.08 -10.60 -2.14
N GLY A 89 -9.81 -11.42 -3.16
CA GLY A 89 -10.67 -12.52 -3.59
C GLY A 89 -12.02 -12.02 -4.11
N LYS A 90 -13.11 -12.51 -3.55
CA LYS A 90 -14.46 -12.11 -3.98
C LYS A 90 -14.88 -10.69 -3.59
N LEU A 91 -14.05 -9.96 -2.87
CA LEU A 91 -14.33 -8.56 -2.51
C LEU A 91 -13.87 -7.60 -3.60
N GLY A 92 -12.78 -7.95 -4.30
CA GLY A 92 -12.20 -7.08 -5.33
C GLY A 92 -10.68 -7.18 -5.36
N ALA A 93 -10.05 -6.12 -5.85
CA ALA A 93 -8.60 -6.00 -5.98
C ALA A 93 -8.15 -4.55 -5.81
N ALA A 94 -6.85 -4.35 -5.59
CA ALA A 94 -6.20 -3.05 -5.71
C ALA A 94 -4.95 -3.18 -6.57
N ASP A 95 -4.72 -2.20 -7.44
CA ASP A 95 -3.48 -2.06 -8.21
C ASP A 95 -2.81 -0.75 -7.81
N ILE A 96 -1.53 -0.81 -7.50
CA ILE A 96 -0.75 0.33 -7.02
C ILE A 96 0.48 0.47 -7.90
N LEU A 97 0.67 1.67 -8.42
CA LEU A 97 1.86 2.11 -9.14
C LEU A 97 2.54 3.20 -8.32
N GLY A 98 3.85 3.38 -8.48
CA GLY A 98 4.46 4.51 -7.80
C GLY A 98 5.97 4.49 -7.77
N THR A 99 6.53 5.53 -7.15
CA THR A 99 7.98 5.70 -7.03
C THR A 99 8.35 6.12 -5.61
N ILE A 100 9.27 5.38 -5.01
CA ILE A 100 9.90 5.77 -3.76
C ILE A 100 11.23 6.45 -4.08
N ASN A 101 11.32 7.73 -3.75
CA ASN A 101 12.53 8.53 -3.92
C ASN A 101 13.16 8.80 -2.56
N ASN A 102 14.49 8.62 -2.52
CA ASN A 102 15.30 8.89 -1.34
C ASN A 102 16.11 10.16 -1.54
N ASP A 103 15.60 11.28 -1.03
CA ASP A 103 16.39 12.49 -0.88
C ASP A 103 17.16 12.46 0.45
N LYS A 104 18.15 13.38 0.60
CA LYS A 104 18.97 13.41 1.80
C LYS A 104 18.17 13.56 3.11
N LYS A 105 16.99 14.18 3.04
CA LYS A 105 16.15 14.51 4.19
C LYS A 105 14.83 13.73 4.26
N PHE A 106 14.33 13.22 3.12
CA PHE A 106 12.99 12.63 3.05
C PHE A 106 13.00 11.36 2.21
N THR A 107 12.14 10.43 2.56
CA THR A 107 11.83 9.27 1.73
C THR A 107 10.35 9.36 1.37
N ASN A 108 10.07 9.75 0.13
CA ASN A 108 8.71 9.98 -0.34
C ASN A 108 8.28 8.88 -1.30
N PHE A 109 7.11 8.35 -1.06
CA PHE A 109 6.40 7.45 -1.96
C PHE A 109 5.29 8.22 -2.69
N LYS A 110 5.48 8.50 -3.97
CA LYS A 110 4.41 8.99 -4.85
C LYS A 110 3.71 7.79 -5.45
N TYR A 111 2.38 7.80 -5.41
CA TYR A 111 1.59 6.65 -5.84
C TYR A 111 0.31 7.04 -6.57
N GLU A 112 -0.15 6.09 -7.37
CA GLU A 112 -1.48 6.01 -7.96
C GLU A 112 -2.02 4.62 -7.64
N SER A 113 -3.26 4.55 -7.21
CA SER A 113 -3.92 3.30 -6.85
C SER A 113 -5.32 3.25 -7.42
N ASN A 114 -5.66 2.11 -8.04
CA ASN A 114 -7.02 1.78 -8.40
C ASN A 114 -7.52 0.67 -7.49
N ILE A 115 -8.63 0.89 -6.84
CA ILE A 115 -9.31 -0.10 -6.00
C ILE A 115 -10.58 -0.52 -6.71
N PHE A 116 -10.76 -1.80 -6.91
CA PHE A 116 -11.92 -2.39 -7.58
C PHE A 116 -12.74 -3.19 -6.56
N VAL A 117 -14.05 -2.96 -6.54
CA VAL A 117 -15.01 -3.67 -5.68
C VAL A 117 -15.88 -4.57 -6.54
N ASP A 118 -15.56 -5.87 -6.57
CA ASP A 118 -16.29 -6.85 -7.38
C ASP A 118 -17.65 -7.23 -6.78
N ASN A 119 -17.75 -7.23 -5.45
CA ASN A 119 -18.96 -7.61 -4.74
C ASN A 119 -19.32 -6.61 -3.64
N GLN A 120 -20.07 -5.59 -4.02
CA GLN A 120 -20.50 -4.51 -3.12
C GLN A 120 -21.19 -5.03 -1.85
N LYS A 121 -22.11 -5.98 -1.98
CA LYS A 121 -22.84 -6.55 -0.82
C LYS A 121 -21.90 -7.20 0.19
N LYS A 122 -20.91 -7.97 -0.30
CA LYS A 122 -19.92 -8.60 0.57
C LYS A 122 -18.96 -7.59 1.15
N PHE A 123 -18.59 -6.55 0.39
CA PHE A 123 -17.74 -5.47 0.87
C PHE A 123 -18.44 -4.71 1.99
N ILE A 124 -19.67 -4.24 1.78
CA ILE A 124 -20.53 -3.59 2.78
C ILE A 124 -20.62 -4.42 4.05
N SER A 125 -20.94 -5.71 3.92
CA SER A 125 -21.02 -6.63 5.06
C SER A 125 -19.68 -6.81 5.79
N LYS A 126 -18.58 -6.96 5.04
CA LYS A 126 -17.23 -7.14 5.62
C LYS A 126 -16.75 -5.94 6.41
N PHE A 127 -17.06 -4.73 5.92
CA PHE A 127 -16.66 -3.48 6.53
C PHE A 127 -17.75 -2.85 7.41
N GLY A 128 -18.93 -3.44 7.49
CA GLY A 128 -20.03 -2.95 8.34
C GLY A 128 -20.57 -1.58 7.92
N ILE A 129 -20.62 -1.33 6.61
CA ILE A 129 -21.09 -0.07 6.02
C ILE A 129 -22.58 -0.22 5.74
N TYR A 130 -23.42 -0.09 6.78
CA TYR A 130 -24.85 -0.35 6.65
C TYR A 130 -25.69 0.87 6.25
N ASN A 131 -25.09 2.05 6.25
CA ASN A 131 -25.75 3.32 5.95
C ASN A 131 -25.87 3.60 4.45
N LYS A 132 -25.15 2.85 3.59
CA LYS A 132 -25.19 3.00 2.14
C LYS A 132 -25.65 1.73 1.46
N GLN A 133 -26.53 1.91 0.49
CA GLN A 133 -27.01 0.79 -0.34
C GLN A 133 -26.02 0.44 -1.46
N ASN A 134 -25.30 1.42 -1.93
CA ASN A 134 -24.30 1.29 -3.00
C ASN A 134 -23.00 1.97 -2.59
N ILE A 135 -21.90 1.36 -2.97
CA ILE A 135 -20.55 1.93 -2.91
C ILE A 135 -19.97 1.91 -4.32
N PRO A 136 -19.01 2.77 -4.65
CA PRO A 136 -18.36 2.75 -5.96
C PRO A 136 -17.81 1.38 -6.32
N SER A 137 -17.92 1.00 -7.60
CA SER A 137 -17.30 -0.23 -8.11
C SER A 137 -15.79 -0.08 -8.32
N SER A 138 -15.32 1.15 -8.44
CA SER A 138 -13.90 1.49 -8.52
C SER A 138 -13.62 2.80 -7.83
N LEU A 139 -12.44 2.92 -7.25
CA LEU A 139 -11.94 4.13 -6.62
C LEU A 139 -10.50 4.36 -7.08
N PHE A 140 -10.22 5.53 -7.65
CA PHE A 140 -8.88 5.99 -7.95
C PHE A 140 -8.38 6.90 -6.83
N ILE A 141 -7.14 6.68 -6.41
CA ILE A 141 -6.48 7.50 -5.40
C ILE A 141 -5.07 7.79 -5.87
N SER A 142 -4.68 9.06 -5.89
CA SER A 142 -3.30 9.48 -6.11
C SER A 142 -2.81 10.38 -5.00
N GLY A 143 -1.52 10.31 -4.70
CA GLY A 143 -0.95 11.11 -3.64
C GLY A 143 0.53 10.86 -3.42
N HIS A 144 1.01 11.36 -2.29
CA HIS A 144 2.33 10.98 -1.78
C HIS A 144 2.26 10.65 -0.30
N PHE A 145 3.18 9.79 0.11
CA PHE A 145 3.34 9.37 1.49
C PHE A 145 4.78 9.63 1.95
N ASP A 146 4.96 10.47 2.97
CA ASP A 146 6.24 10.64 3.65
C ASP A 146 6.49 9.44 4.55
N LEU A 147 7.39 8.56 4.12
CA LEU A 147 7.73 7.32 4.83
C LEU A 147 8.53 7.55 6.12
N GLN A 148 9.02 8.77 6.39
CA GLN A 148 9.75 9.09 7.62
C GLN A 148 8.84 9.69 8.69
N ASN A 149 7.93 10.58 8.27
CA ASN A 149 7.00 11.26 9.16
C ASN A 149 5.63 10.55 9.23
N ILE A 150 5.43 9.50 8.42
CA ILE A 150 4.20 8.69 8.38
C ILE A 150 2.98 9.58 8.09
N ARG A 151 3.08 10.40 7.04
CA ARG A 151 2.02 11.30 6.61
C ARG A 151 1.72 11.13 5.13
N SER A 152 0.44 11.12 4.80
CA SER A 152 -0.06 11.14 3.43
C SER A 152 -0.56 12.52 3.05
N SER A 153 -0.46 12.84 1.76
CA SER A 153 -1.25 13.89 1.12
C SER A 153 -1.86 13.33 -0.15
N PHE A 154 -3.17 13.51 -0.29
CA PHE A 154 -3.90 13.06 -1.45
C PHE A 154 -3.99 14.17 -2.48
N TYR A 155 -3.68 13.85 -3.75
CA TYR A 155 -3.82 14.78 -4.88
C TYR A 155 -5.18 14.67 -5.53
N GLU A 156 -5.69 13.44 -5.58
CA GLU A 156 -6.96 13.13 -6.18
C GLU A 156 -7.54 11.87 -5.56
N ILE A 157 -8.84 11.92 -5.31
CA ILE A 157 -9.69 10.78 -5.01
C ILE A 157 -10.88 10.90 -5.95
N SER A 158 -11.16 9.87 -6.73
CA SER A 158 -12.28 9.84 -7.66
C SER A 158 -12.87 8.44 -7.77
N ASP A 159 -14.18 8.38 -7.91
CA ASP A 159 -14.90 7.17 -8.33
C ASP A 159 -15.28 7.26 -9.81
N ASN A 160 -16.43 7.83 -10.15
CA ASN A 160 -16.80 8.25 -11.51
C ASN A 160 -16.58 9.75 -11.69
N GLU A 161 -16.61 10.51 -10.60
CA GLU A 161 -16.35 11.94 -10.52
C GLU A 161 -15.26 12.21 -9.50
N LYS A 162 -14.54 13.31 -9.68
CA LYS A 162 -13.51 13.74 -8.75
C LYS A 162 -14.15 14.32 -7.50
N LEU A 163 -13.70 13.90 -6.32
CA LEU A 163 -14.12 14.47 -5.05
C LEU A 163 -13.70 15.94 -4.91
N GLY A 164 -14.50 16.70 -4.20
CA GLY A 164 -14.19 18.08 -3.83
C GLY A 164 -12.95 18.17 -2.94
N ASN A 165 -12.32 19.34 -2.95
CA ASN A 165 -11.10 19.53 -2.12
C ASN A 165 -11.41 19.40 -0.62
N GLU A 166 -12.61 19.74 -0.18
CA GLU A 166 -13.02 19.63 1.23
C GLU A 166 -13.07 18.15 1.65
N ASP A 167 -13.68 17.29 0.82
CA ASP A 167 -13.79 15.86 1.09
C ASP A 167 -12.41 15.19 1.05
N VAL A 168 -11.57 15.57 0.08
CA VAL A 168 -10.19 15.06 0.00
C VAL A 168 -9.39 15.43 1.25
N ASN A 169 -9.51 16.68 1.73
CA ASN A 169 -8.83 17.14 2.94
C ASN A 169 -9.35 16.39 4.18
N PHE A 170 -10.66 16.19 4.29
CA PHE A 170 -11.23 15.40 5.38
C PHE A 170 -10.66 13.97 5.41
N ILE A 171 -10.67 13.30 4.26
CA ILE A 171 -10.11 11.94 4.15
C ILE A 171 -8.61 11.92 4.48
N GLU A 172 -7.87 12.95 4.07
CA GLU A 172 -6.45 13.10 4.40
C GLU A 172 -6.22 13.24 5.90
N GLU A 173 -7.02 14.08 6.58
CA GLU A 173 -6.95 14.26 8.03
C GLU A 173 -7.24 12.96 8.77
N GLU A 174 -8.35 12.28 8.44
CA GLU A 174 -8.73 11.00 9.04
C GLU A 174 -7.64 9.92 8.84
N PHE A 175 -7.03 9.85 7.65
CA PHE A 175 -5.94 8.92 7.38
C PHE A 175 -4.69 9.25 8.21
N ASN A 176 -4.31 10.53 8.26
CA ASN A 176 -3.15 10.98 9.00
C ASN A 176 -3.33 10.79 10.51
N ASP A 177 -4.52 11.02 11.04
CA ASP A 177 -4.84 10.77 12.44
C ASP A 177 -4.76 9.27 12.78
N LEU A 178 -5.26 8.43 11.89
CA LEU A 178 -5.10 6.98 12.03
C LEU A 178 -3.63 6.57 12.10
N MET A 179 -2.78 7.17 11.28
CA MET A 179 -1.35 6.87 11.21
C MET A 179 -0.55 7.46 12.37
N LEU A 180 -0.92 8.65 12.86
CA LEU A 180 -0.21 9.33 13.94
C LEU A 180 -0.34 8.64 15.29
N THR A 181 -1.48 7.98 15.55
CA THR A 181 -1.75 7.38 16.86
C THR A 181 -0.79 6.23 17.18
N ASP A 182 -0.59 5.30 16.25
CA ASP A 182 0.23 4.10 16.45
C ASP A 182 1.10 3.78 15.21
N GLY A 183 1.28 4.74 14.30
CA GLY A 183 2.05 4.59 13.07
C GLY A 183 1.52 3.51 12.14
N TYR A 184 2.43 2.81 11.45
CA TYR A 184 2.06 1.72 10.52
C TYR A 184 1.24 0.59 11.17
N GLU A 185 1.27 0.48 12.51
CA GLU A 185 0.54 -0.56 13.22
C GLU A 185 -0.97 -0.47 12.99
N ASN A 186 -1.51 0.74 12.90
CA ASN A 186 -2.94 0.95 12.69
C ASN A 186 -3.43 0.46 11.32
N LEU A 187 -2.64 0.55 10.26
CA LEU A 187 -2.99 -0.02 8.96
C LEU A 187 -3.19 -1.54 9.02
N PHE A 188 -2.55 -2.19 9.98
CA PHE A 188 -2.65 -3.64 10.19
C PHE A 188 -3.66 -4.01 11.28
N ARG A 189 -4.22 -3.02 11.99
CA ARG A 189 -5.32 -3.23 12.96
C ARG A 189 -6.65 -3.12 12.23
N PHE A 190 -7.21 -4.26 11.87
CA PHE A 190 -8.44 -4.32 11.09
C PHE A 190 -9.59 -3.45 11.62
N PRO A 191 -9.88 -3.37 12.94
CA PRO A 191 -10.92 -2.47 13.44
C PRO A 191 -10.69 -1.01 13.06
N LYS A 192 -9.46 -0.50 13.19
CA LYS A 192 -9.11 0.87 12.82
C LYS A 192 -9.19 1.10 11.31
N PHE A 193 -8.74 0.15 10.53
CA PHE A 193 -8.89 0.18 9.08
C PHE A 193 -10.37 0.17 8.66
N VAL A 194 -11.22 -0.60 9.35
CA VAL A 194 -12.67 -0.58 9.11
C VAL A 194 -13.28 0.77 9.45
N GLU A 195 -12.91 1.40 10.56
CA GLU A 195 -13.36 2.75 10.93
C GLU A 195 -12.98 3.77 9.84
N PHE A 196 -11.75 3.72 9.35
CA PHE A 196 -11.27 4.57 8.26
C PHE A 196 -12.05 4.33 6.95
N VAL A 197 -12.26 3.08 6.56
CA VAL A 197 -13.06 2.76 5.36
C VAL A 197 -14.49 3.26 5.49
N LYS A 198 -15.06 3.23 6.71
CA LYS A 198 -16.41 3.76 6.97
C LYS A 198 -16.44 5.28 6.82
N SER A 199 -15.44 6.02 7.36
CA SER A 199 -15.40 7.47 7.23
C SER A 199 -15.29 7.88 5.77
N ILE A 200 -14.38 7.30 4.98
CA ILE A 200 -14.30 7.57 3.54
C ILE A 200 -15.62 7.29 2.83
N THR A 201 -16.23 6.13 3.09
CA THR A 201 -17.48 5.76 2.39
C THR A 201 -18.67 6.60 2.83
N SER A 202 -18.57 7.40 3.89
CA SER A 202 -19.61 8.37 4.23
C SER A 202 -19.55 9.62 3.34
N GLU A 203 -18.39 9.95 2.78
CA GLU A 203 -18.17 11.12 1.94
C GLU A 203 -18.32 10.84 0.43
N ILE A 204 -18.16 9.59 0.02
CA ILE A 204 -18.38 9.12 -1.36
C ILE A 204 -19.83 8.66 -1.54
#